data_c7296de28cc830be99067c08f194ab2d
#
_entry.id   c7296de28cc830be99067c08f194ab2d
#
_cell.length_a   1.000
_cell.length_b   1.000
_cell.length_c   1.000
_cell.angle_alpha   90.00
_cell.angle_beta   90.00
_cell.angle_gamma   90.00
#
_symmetry.space_group_name_H-M   'P 1'
#
loop_
_entity.id
_entity.type
_entity.pdbx_description
1 polymer ?
#
loop_
_entity_poly.entity_id
_entity_poly.type
_entity_poly.pdbx_seq_one_letter_code
_entity_poly.pdbx_strand_id
1 'polypeptide(L)'
;MKKFVLPIVATLVGTCFVTYSFLDTFIIPKNTRKVSFTFDNSNLNIPIGPALNPSSSSNQPNESSNNSGNSNSSGNSNSSSQPTAQPQYSHDYYPEQLTVEEISSLFTKEAIFIERGGYSDPDIYINITTHRDAEDTTTYYVADIRLKNLGYFRAGLAHDTFGQNVTERTSDICTRKKGLLAIDGDTYGSQEGGYVVRNGNLDAKAIRTTKNLERRKPDDLIIKKDGTFEIIDERETSFDEVRAMDPDHVFSFGPALINKNEIAVTENDEVGTAMGGNKNQRCAMGIINPGHYVFVVSDGRMKSSYGLSLLSLANIMKDLHCETAYNLDGGGSATMYLGDGEGNATNKSHLINYPHQSTQGLPDKPRMQQREVSDIVYIGKNL
;
A
#
# COMPACT_ATOMS: atom_id res chain seq x y z
N MET A 1 18.88 4.60 50.70
CA MET A 1 19.29 5.35 49.49
C MET A 1 18.79 4.73 48.16
N LYS A 2 18.78 3.39 47.94
CA LYS A 2 18.33 2.77 46.68
C LYS A 2 16.86 2.98 46.28
N LYS A 3 15.96 3.24 47.27
CA LYS A 3 14.50 3.41 46.99
C LYS A 3 14.10 4.76 46.37
N PHE A 4 14.96 5.76 46.37
CA PHE A 4 14.67 7.07 45.80
C PHE A 4 15.38 7.37 44.48
N VAL A 5 16.38 6.55 44.12
CA VAL A 5 17.16 6.75 42.87
C VAL A 5 16.34 6.39 41.63
N LEU A 6 15.60 5.27 41.70
CA LEU A 6 14.82 4.80 40.54
C LEU A 6 13.72 5.77 40.07
N PRO A 7 12.87 6.32 40.97
CA PRO A 7 11.88 7.33 40.55
C PRO A 7 12.53 8.62 40.04
N ILE A 8 13.65 9.08 40.64
CA ILE A 8 14.35 10.27 40.16
C ILE A 8 14.92 10.05 38.75
N VAL A 9 15.51 8.92 38.47
CA VAL A 9 16.03 8.57 37.13
C VAL A 9 14.90 8.48 36.14
N ALA A 10 13.79 7.84 36.48
CA ALA A 10 12.62 7.74 35.60
C ALA A 10 12.01 9.11 35.28
N THR A 11 11.94 10.01 36.28
CA THR A 11 11.45 11.37 36.05
C THR A 11 12.41 12.18 35.18
N LEU A 12 13.71 12.07 35.38
CA LEU A 12 14.72 12.74 34.55
C LEU A 12 14.67 12.25 33.09
N VAL A 13 14.60 10.95 32.87
CA VAL A 13 14.47 10.37 31.52
C VAL A 13 13.18 10.82 30.84
N GLY A 14 12.05 10.78 31.56
CA GLY A 14 10.76 11.26 31.04
C GLY A 14 10.79 12.76 30.69
N THR A 15 11.39 13.59 31.53
CA THR A 15 11.52 15.02 31.26
C THR A 15 12.44 15.28 30.06
N CYS A 16 13.56 14.58 29.96
CA CYS A 16 14.46 14.70 28.80
C CYS A 16 13.76 14.28 27.50
N PHE A 17 12.98 13.20 27.53
CA PHE A 17 12.22 12.74 26.36
C PHE A 17 11.15 13.75 25.92
N VAL A 18 10.37 14.29 26.84
CA VAL A 18 9.36 15.31 26.53
C VAL A 18 10.01 16.59 26.00
N THR A 19 11.12 17.04 26.63
CA THR A 19 11.86 18.23 26.17
C THR A 19 12.47 18.00 24.79
N TYR A 20 13.06 16.83 24.54
CA TYR A 20 13.60 16.47 23.22
C TYR A 20 12.50 16.46 22.16
N SER A 21 11.36 15.79 22.42
CA SER A 21 10.24 15.73 21.49
C SER A 21 9.66 17.13 21.21
N PHE A 22 9.59 18.01 22.23
CA PHE A 22 9.14 19.38 22.03
C PHE A 22 10.12 20.19 21.20
N LEU A 23 11.42 20.09 21.47
CA LEU A 23 12.47 20.78 20.72
C LEU A 23 12.50 20.28 19.27
N ASP A 24 12.45 18.97 19.04
CA ASP A 24 12.42 18.37 17.70
C ASP A 24 11.20 18.85 16.89
N THR A 25 10.03 18.92 17.53
CA THR A 25 8.79 19.27 16.84
C THR A 25 8.65 20.76 16.56
N PHE A 26 9.12 21.63 17.48
CA PHE A 26 8.80 23.06 17.42
C PHE A 26 9.99 24.01 17.31
N ILE A 27 11.19 23.59 17.69
CA ILE A 27 12.35 24.50 17.82
C ILE A 27 13.50 24.12 16.91
N ILE A 28 13.74 22.82 16.66
CA ILE A 28 14.85 22.40 15.79
C ILE A 28 14.52 22.80 14.33
N PRO A 29 15.39 23.57 13.67
CA PRO A 29 15.17 23.96 12.28
C PRO A 29 15.08 22.73 11.39
N LYS A 30 14.00 22.60 10.64
CA LYS A 30 13.84 21.53 9.65
C LYS A 30 14.80 21.78 8.48
N ASN A 31 15.60 20.78 8.17
CA ASN A 31 16.48 20.84 7.01
C ASN A 31 15.67 20.51 5.74
N THR A 32 15.00 21.51 5.18
CA THR A 32 14.07 21.35 4.07
C THR A 32 14.66 21.85 2.76
N ARG A 33 14.38 21.14 1.66
CA ARG A 33 14.75 21.54 0.31
C ARG A 33 13.54 21.41 -0.61
N LYS A 34 13.13 22.52 -1.24
CA LYS A 34 12.10 22.45 -2.29
C LYS A 34 12.66 21.70 -3.49
N VAL A 35 11.88 20.78 -4.00
CA VAL A 35 12.21 19.94 -5.14
C VAL A 35 11.23 20.24 -6.26
N SER A 36 11.72 20.65 -7.41
CA SER A 36 10.95 20.70 -8.64
C SER A 36 11.28 19.46 -9.45
N PHE A 37 10.29 18.66 -9.74
CA PHE A 37 10.44 17.51 -10.62
C PHE A 37 10.19 17.94 -12.06
N THR A 38 11.18 17.76 -12.92
CA THR A 38 11.00 17.89 -14.37
C THR A 38 10.84 16.49 -14.94
N PHE A 39 9.73 16.26 -15.62
CA PHE A 39 9.43 14.97 -16.24
C PHE A 39 9.88 14.99 -17.69
N ASP A 40 10.57 13.93 -18.09
CA ASP A 40 10.80 13.64 -19.50
C ASP A 40 9.55 12.96 -20.05
N ASN A 41 8.79 13.68 -20.90
CA ASN A 41 7.58 13.20 -21.56
C ASN A 41 7.88 12.28 -22.74
N SER A 42 8.96 11.48 -22.73
CA SER A 42 9.13 10.44 -23.73
C SER A 42 8.02 9.41 -23.52
N ASN A 43 7.05 9.43 -24.45
CA ASN A 43 5.87 8.59 -24.47
C ASN A 43 6.26 7.10 -24.41
N LEU A 44 6.28 6.52 -23.22
CA LEU A 44 6.32 5.08 -23.04
C LEU A 44 4.90 4.54 -23.28
N ASN A 45 4.52 4.38 -24.54
CA ASN A 45 3.38 3.57 -24.90
C ASN A 45 3.73 2.11 -24.62
N ILE A 46 3.14 1.54 -23.57
CA ILE A 46 3.31 0.12 -23.29
C ILE A 46 2.47 -0.65 -24.29
N PRO A 47 3.05 -1.60 -25.04
CA PRO A 47 2.25 -2.60 -25.72
C PRO A 47 1.53 -3.41 -24.64
N ILE A 48 0.21 -3.55 -24.74
CA ILE A 48 -0.54 -4.51 -23.93
C ILE A 48 0.07 -5.87 -24.26
N GLY A 49 0.84 -6.44 -23.32
CA GLY A 49 1.55 -7.70 -23.55
C GLY A 49 0.58 -8.82 -23.91
N PRO A 50 0.97 -9.75 -24.80
CA PRO A 50 0.13 -10.90 -25.12
C PRO A 50 -0.09 -11.74 -23.86
N ALA A 51 -1.33 -12.21 -23.66
CA ALA A 51 -1.67 -13.15 -22.61
C ALA A 51 -0.71 -14.35 -22.67
N LEU A 52 -0.07 -14.70 -21.54
CA LEU A 52 0.78 -15.87 -21.45
C LEU A 52 -0.07 -17.11 -21.74
N ASN A 53 0.15 -17.75 -22.88
CA ASN A 53 -0.50 -19.02 -23.20
C ASN A 53 -0.05 -20.09 -22.18
N PRO A 54 -0.97 -20.77 -21.48
CA PRO A 54 -0.59 -21.92 -20.69
C PRO A 54 -0.18 -23.06 -21.63
N SER A 55 1.05 -23.54 -21.49
CA SER A 55 1.52 -24.72 -22.21
C SER A 55 0.65 -25.92 -21.89
N SER A 56 -0.01 -26.45 -22.91
CA SER A 56 -0.74 -27.72 -22.91
C SER A 56 0.17 -28.88 -22.50
N SER A 57 -0.10 -29.50 -21.37
CA SER A 57 0.31 -30.90 -21.15
C SER A 57 -0.94 -31.73 -20.93
N SER A 58 -1.31 -32.43 -21.98
CA SER A 58 -2.27 -33.51 -22.00
C SER A 58 -1.80 -34.68 -21.11
N ASN A 59 -2.62 -35.15 -20.18
CA ASN A 59 -2.72 -36.55 -19.83
C ASN A 59 -4.05 -36.80 -19.10
N GLN A 60 -5.00 -37.38 -19.81
CA GLN A 60 -6.03 -38.24 -19.21
C GLN A 60 -5.46 -39.66 -19.07
N PRO A 61 -5.96 -40.46 -18.10
CA PRO A 61 -6.89 -41.50 -18.50
C PRO A 61 -8.03 -41.83 -17.51
N ASN A 62 -9.17 -42.10 -18.12
CA ASN A 62 -10.18 -43.15 -17.90
C ASN A 62 -10.72 -43.52 -16.52
N GLU A 63 -12.04 -43.30 -16.42
CA GLU A 63 -13.16 -44.24 -16.16
C GLU A 63 -13.02 -45.29 -15.05
N SER A 64 -13.96 -45.33 -14.11
CA SER A 64 -15.19 -46.17 -14.17
C SER A 64 -16.00 -46.13 -12.85
N SER A 65 -17.25 -45.81 -13.02
CA SER A 65 -18.51 -46.53 -12.68
C SER A 65 -18.86 -46.90 -11.22
N ASN A 66 -20.13 -46.55 -10.94
CA ASN A 66 -21.19 -47.28 -10.19
C ASN A 66 -21.15 -47.26 -8.63
N ASN A 67 -22.18 -47.04 -7.90
CA ASN A 67 -23.64 -47.25 -8.01
C ASN A 67 -24.32 -46.92 -6.68
N SER A 68 -25.50 -46.33 -6.78
CA SER A 68 -26.73 -46.53 -6.01
C SER A 68 -26.76 -46.74 -4.47
N GLY A 69 -27.74 -46.09 -3.87
CA GLY A 69 -28.39 -46.53 -2.62
C GLY A 69 -29.03 -45.42 -1.80
N ASN A 70 -30.18 -45.09 -2.12
CA ASN A 70 -31.53 -44.89 -1.57
C ASN A 70 -31.70 -45.01 -0.03
N SER A 71 -32.36 -44.04 0.60
CA SER A 71 -33.70 -44.08 1.18
C SER A 71 -33.88 -43.24 2.45
N ASN A 72 -34.89 -42.35 2.42
CA ASN A 72 -35.97 -42.04 3.37
C ASN A 72 -35.61 -41.83 4.87
N SER A 73 -36.14 -40.86 5.59
CA SER A 73 -37.48 -40.21 5.63
C SER A 73 -37.60 -39.32 6.88
N SER A 74 -38.59 -38.42 6.80
CA SER A 74 -39.36 -37.79 7.88
C SER A 74 -38.67 -36.83 8.86
N GLY A 75 -38.87 -35.51 8.76
CA GLY A 75 -40.02 -34.82 9.37
C GLY A 75 -39.73 -34.29 10.75
N ASN A 76 -39.45 -33.01 10.89
CA ASN A 76 -40.20 -32.20 11.85
C ASN A 76 -39.97 -30.67 11.60
N SER A 77 -41.08 -29.96 11.55
CA SER A 77 -41.21 -28.53 11.53
C SER A 77 -40.83 -27.92 12.87
N ASN A 78 -39.95 -26.90 12.88
CA ASN A 78 -40.03 -25.85 13.87
C ASN A 78 -39.46 -24.55 13.30
N SER A 79 -40.31 -23.53 13.28
CA SER A 79 -40.06 -22.15 12.98
C SER A 79 -38.99 -21.56 13.93
N SER A 80 -37.90 -21.07 13.42
CA SER A 80 -37.08 -20.11 14.14
C SER A 80 -36.50 -19.09 13.15
N SER A 81 -36.77 -17.84 13.46
CA SER A 81 -36.21 -16.58 12.99
C SER A 81 -34.93 -16.72 12.15
N GLN A 82 -35.03 -16.28 10.88
CA GLN A 82 -33.87 -16.05 10.01
C GLN A 82 -32.86 -15.11 10.68
N PRO A 83 -31.61 -15.51 10.80
CA PRO A 83 -30.53 -14.57 10.97
C PRO A 83 -30.38 -13.81 9.66
N THR A 84 -30.41 -12.49 9.74
CA THR A 84 -30.01 -11.58 8.67
C THR A 84 -28.68 -12.08 8.11
N ALA A 85 -28.67 -12.54 6.87
CA ALA A 85 -27.45 -12.98 6.21
C ALA A 85 -26.45 -11.82 6.20
N GLN A 86 -25.37 -11.95 6.96
CA GLN A 86 -24.21 -11.11 6.79
C GLN A 86 -23.67 -11.32 5.36
N PRO A 87 -23.19 -10.27 4.69
CA PRO A 87 -22.61 -10.43 3.37
C PRO A 87 -21.46 -11.42 3.46
N GLN A 88 -21.61 -12.53 2.77
CA GLN A 88 -20.59 -13.54 2.62
C GLN A 88 -19.54 -12.95 1.65
N TYR A 89 -18.46 -12.41 2.19
CA TYR A 89 -17.32 -11.95 1.39
C TYR A 89 -16.57 -13.20 0.91
N SER A 90 -16.72 -13.54 -0.35
CA SER A 90 -15.95 -14.61 -0.96
C SER A 90 -14.54 -14.12 -1.29
N HIS A 91 -13.55 -14.99 -1.07
CA HIS A 91 -12.17 -14.80 -1.55
C HIS A 91 -12.05 -14.85 -3.10
N ASP A 92 -13.17 -14.96 -3.80
CA ASP A 92 -13.24 -15.22 -5.23
C ASP A 92 -13.13 -13.95 -6.10
N TYR A 93 -12.54 -12.88 -5.60
CA TYR A 93 -12.33 -11.68 -6.41
C TYR A 93 -10.90 -11.63 -6.97
N TYR A 94 -10.67 -12.44 -7.99
CA TYR A 94 -9.63 -12.12 -8.95
C TYR A 94 -10.22 -12.21 -10.33
N PRO A 95 -10.02 -11.17 -11.16
CA PRO A 95 -10.39 -11.28 -12.54
C PRO A 95 -9.64 -12.49 -13.10
N GLU A 96 -10.38 -13.49 -13.52
CA GLU A 96 -9.92 -14.45 -14.52
C GLU A 96 -9.07 -13.66 -15.50
N GLN A 97 -8.00 -14.24 -16.03
CA GLN A 97 -7.11 -13.54 -16.96
C GLN A 97 -7.97 -12.91 -18.06
N LEU A 98 -8.19 -11.60 -17.93
CA LEU A 98 -8.99 -10.85 -18.90
C LEU A 98 -8.31 -10.90 -20.25
N THR A 99 -9.07 -11.13 -21.30
CA THR A 99 -8.59 -10.98 -22.67
C THR A 99 -8.20 -9.53 -22.96
N VAL A 100 -7.45 -9.30 -24.03
CA VAL A 100 -7.07 -7.94 -24.46
C VAL A 100 -8.30 -7.07 -24.73
N GLU A 101 -9.36 -7.65 -25.29
CA GLU A 101 -10.63 -6.98 -25.55
C GLU A 101 -11.34 -6.60 -24.25
N GLU A 102 -11.38 -7.48 -23.26
CA GLU A 102 -11.96 -7.22 -21.95
C GLU A 102 -11.16 -6.13 -21.23
N ILE A 103 -9.83 -6.20 -21.20
CA ILE A 103 -8.98 -5.13 -20.64
C ILE A 103 -9.26 -3.80 -21.36
N SER A 104 -9.37 -3.82 -22.69
CA SER A 104 -9.65 -2.60 -23.46
C SER A 104 -11.01 -2.01 -23.13
N SER A 105 -12.00 -2.84 -22.78
CA SER A 105 -13.34 -2.43 -22.40
C SER A 105 -13.43 -1.76 -21.04
N LEU A 106 -12.42 -1.92 -20.19
CA LEU A 106 -12.33 -1.26 -18.88
C LEU A 106 -12.14 0.26 -19.00
N PHE A 107 -11.50 0.71 -20.09
CA PHE A 107 -11.25 2.11 -20.34
C PHE A 107 -12.42 2.78 -21.05
N THR A 108 -12.83 3.93 -20.55
CA THR A 108 -13.96 4.69 -21.10
C THR A 108 -13.50 5.81 -22.04
N LYS A 109 -14.36 6.25 -22.96
CA LYS A 109 -14.02 7.35 -23.87
C LYS A 109 -13.91 8.70 -23.15
N GLU A 110 -14.69 8.87 -22.10
CA GLU A 110 -14.72 10.07 -21.28
C GLU A 110 -14.45 9.69 -19.82
N ALA A 111 -13.93 10.64 -19.05
CA ALA A 111 -13.66 10.44 -17.64
C ALA A 111 -14.95 10.21 -16.85
N ILE A 112 -15.04 9.08 -16.17
CA ILE A 112 -16.14 8.73 -15.29
C ILE A 112 -15.63 8.31 -13.92
N PHE A 113 -16.37 8.67 -12.86
CA PHE A 113 -16.18 8.10 -11.54
C PHE A 113 -17.13 6.91 -11.39
N ILE A 114 -16.59 5.76 -10.99
CA ILE A 114 -17.32 4.51 -10.81
C ILE A 114 -18.00 4.58 -9.44
N GLU A 115 -19.30 4.26 -9.40
CA GLU A 115 -20.03 4.16 -8.14
C GLU A 115 -19.34 3.18 -7.19
N ARG A 116 -19.19 3.56 -5.92
CA ARG A 116 -18.49 2.81 -4.84
C ARG A 116 -16.97 2.87 -4.82
N GLY A 117 -16.36 3.67 -5.64
CA GLY A 117 -14.92 3.92 -5.58
C GLY A 117 -14.20 3.42 -6.82
N GLY A 118 -13.86 4.35 -7.67
CA GLY A 118 -13.07 4.06 -8.85
C GLY A 118 -13.13 5.18 -9.86
N TYR A 119 -12.38 4.98 -10.94
CA TYR A 119 -12.26 5.95 -12.02
C TYR A 119 -11.93 5.23 -13.33
N SER A 120 -12.48 5.70 -14.43
CA SER A 120 -12.06 5.25 -15.75
C SER A 120 -12.06 6.41 -16.75
N ASP A 121 -11.05 6.43 -17.60
CA ASP A 121 -10.95 7.30 -18.75
C ASP A 121 -10.20 6.56 -19.89
N PRO A 122 -9.79 7.20 -21.01
CA PRO A 122 -9.09 6.51 -22.08
C PRO A 122 -7.75 5.85 -21.69
N ASP A 123 -7.10 6.30 -20.61
CA ASP A 123 -5.73 5.91 -20.26
C ASP A 123 -5.57 5.32 -18.86
N ILE A 124 -6.52 5.59 -17.97
CA ILE A 124 -6.49 5.17 -16.56
C ILE A 124 -7.76 4.40 -16.23
N TYR A 125 -7.60 3.24 -15.61
CA TYR A 125 -8.66 2.50 -14.96
C TYR A 125 -8.28 2.24 -13.51
N ILE A 126 -9.19 2.54 -12.58
CA ILE A 126 -9.07 2.30 -11.15
C ILE A 126 -10.39 1.69 -10.68
N ASN A 127 -10.32 0.53 -10.02
CA ASN A 127 -11.48 -0.09 -9.38
C ASN A 127 -11.12 -0.44 -7.93
N ILE A 128 -11.89 0.11 -6.98
CA ILE A 128 -11.64 -0.09 -5.56
C ILE A 128 -12.71 -1.02 -5.00
N THR A 129 -12.27 -2.08 -4.35
CA THR A 129 -13.13 -3.09 -3.73
C THR A 129 -12.85 -3.22 -2.24
N THR A 130 -13.89 -3.56 -1.48
CA THR A 130 -13.80 -3.75 -0.03
C THR A 130 -13.87 -5.22 0.29
N HIS A 131 -12.95 -5.70 1.10
CA HIS A 131 -12.81 -7.10 1.50
C HIS A 131 -12.79 -7.27 3.01
N ARG A 132 -12.95 -8.50 3.44
CA ARG A 132 -12.86 -8.90 4.84
C ARG A 132 -11.93 -10.09 4.97
N ASP A 133 -10.82 -9.90 5.67
CA ASP A 133 -10.01 -10.99 6.14
C ASP A 133 -10.67 -11.60 7.38
N ALA A 134 -11.00 -12.89 7.32
CA ALA A 134 -11.71 -13.59 8.40
C ALA A 134 -10.76 -13.99 9.54
N GLU A 135 -9.52 -14.36 9.24
CA GLU A 135 -8.51 -14.79 10.20
C GLU A 135 -8.05 -13.61 11.07
N ASP A 136 -7.74 -12.51 10.45
CA ASP A 136 -7.35 -11.28 11.15
C ASP A 136 -8.55 -10.42 11.58
N THR A 137 -9.77 -10.82 11.22
CA THR A 137 -10.99 -10.05 11.51
C THR A 137 -10.84 -8.60 11.05
N THR A 138 -10.36 -8.40 9.82
CA THR A 138 -9.93 -7.08 9.34
C THR A 138 -10.55 -6.72 8.00
N THR A 139 -11.06 -5.50 7.91
CA THR A 139 -11.49 -4.91 6.64
C THR A 139 -10.28 -4.35 5.92
N TYR A 140 -10.16 -4.64 4.62
CA TYR A 140 -9.13 -4.08 3.76
C TYR A 140 -9.72 -3.69 2.40
N TYR A 141 -9.01 -2.83 1.71
CA TYR A 141 -9.42 -2.23 0.46
C TYR A 141 -8.35 -2.51 -0.58
N VAL A 142 -8.79 -2.94 -1.76
CA VAL A 142 -7.94 -3.23 -2.90
C VAL A 142 -8.29 -2.28 -4.03
N ALA A 143 -7.31 -1.56 -4.53
CA ALA A 143 -7.42 -0.80 -5.76
C ALA A 143 -6.71 -1.56 -6.88
N ASP A 144 -7.47 -2.03 -7.87
CA ASP A 144 -6.97 -2.54 -9.15
C ASP A 144 -6.74 -1.35 -10.09
N ILE A 145 -5.50 -1.19 -10.57
CA ILE A 145 -5.05 -0.01 -11.29
C ILE A 145 -4.45 -0.44 -12.61
N ARG A 146 -5.00 0.07 -13.72
CA ARG A 146 -4.45 -0.15 -15.06
C ARG A 146 -4.14 1.16 -15.74
N LEU A 147 -2.92 1.29 -16.24
CA LEU A 147 -2.38 2.50 -16.84
C LEU A 147 -1.88 2.19 -18.26
N LYS A 148 -2.29 3.00 -19.25
CA LYS A 148 -1.68 2.96 -20.59
C LYS A 148 -0.41 3.80 -20.69
N ASN A 149 -0.19 4.69 -19.71
CA ASN A 149 1.02 5.48 -19.60
C ASN A 149 1.60 5.33 -18.19
N LEU A 150 2.80 4.79 -18.09
CA LEU A 150 3.50 4.54 -16.82
C LEU A 150 3.80 5.83 -16.05
N GLY A 151 3.98 6.97 -16.72
CA GLY A 151 4.19 8.26 -16.11
C GLY A 151 3.02 8.75 -15.24
N TYR A 152 1.89 8.06 -15.22
CA TYR A 152 0.76 8.35 -14.32
C TYR A 152 0.91 7.68 -12.94
N PHE A 153 1.85 6.76 -12.78
CA PHE A 153 2.27 6.24 -11.47
C PHE A 153 3.33 7.15 -10.89
N ARG A 154 3.06 7.81 -9.78
CA ARG A 154 3.84 8.95 -9.30
C ARG A 154 4.03 8.97 -7.80
N ALA A 155 5.02 9.73 -7.34
CA ALA A 155 5.18 10.07 -5.94
C ALA A 155 5.00 11.58 -5.71
N GLY A 156 4.36 11.93 -4.59
CA GLY A 156 4.17 13.32 -4.15
C GLY A 156 4.83 13.55 -2.80
N LEU A 157 5.67 14.57 -2.69
CA LEU A 157 6.27 14.97 -1.42
C LEU A 157 5.35 15.93 -0.65
N ALA A 158 5.40 15.85 0.67
CA ALA A 158 4.76 16.84 1.54
C ALA A 158 5.28 18.25 1.21
N HIS A 159 4.36 19.18 0.95
CA HIS A 159 4.67 20.57 0.58
C HIS A 159 5.69 20.72 -0.58
N ASP A 160 5.76 19.72 -1.47
CA ASP A 160 6.76 19.63 -2.57
C ASP A 160 8.20 19.77 -2.08
N THR A 161 8.48 19.29 -0.88
CA THR A 161 9.76 19.50 -0.19
C THR A 161 10.35 18.16 0.24
N PHE A 162 11.56 17.84 -0.23
CA PHE A 162 12.35 16.75 0.29
C PHE A 162 13.08 17.19 1.56
N GLY A 163 12.87 16.48 2.68
CA GLY A 163 13.51 16.84 3.95
C GLY A 163 12.99 16.04 5.14
N GLN A 164 13.67 16.19 6.28
CA GLN A 164 13.25 15.57 7.53
C GLN A 164 12.10 16.34 8.17
N ASN A 165 11.18 15.62 8.81
CA ASN A 165 10.05 16.18 9.55
C ASN A 165 9.16 17.15 8.75
N VAL A 166 9.16 17.01 7.41
CA VAL A 166 8.21 17.70 6.53
C VAL A 166 7.06 16.75 6.27
N THR A 167 5.88 17.08 6.75
CA THR A 167 4.73 16.20 6.70
C THR A 167 3.45 16.92 6.28
N GLU A 168 2.56 16.20 5.59
CA GLU A 168 1.26 16.67 5.11
C GLU A 168 0.33 15.44 5.02
N ARG A 169 -0.99 15.62 5.13
CA ARG A 169 -1.91 14.48 5.01
C ARG A 169 -1.93 13.92 3.59
N THR A 170 -2.06 12.61 3.44
CA THR A 170 -2.18 11.92 2.16
C THR A 170 -3.24 12.57 1.26
N SER A 171 -4.41 12.90 1.80
CA SER A 171 -5.48 13.57 1.06
C SER A 171 -5.09 14.96 0.56
N ASP A 172 -4.33 15.71 1.33
CA ASP A 172 -3.95 17.09 0.99
C ASP A 172 -2.86 17.10 -0.09
N ILE A 173 -1.86 16.20 0.02
CA ILE A 173 -0.85 16.01 -1.03
C ILE A 173 -1.54 15.56 -2.33
N CYS A 174 -2.43 14.55 -2.27
CA CYS A 174 -3.16 14.06 -3.43
C CYS A 174 -3.97 15.17 -4.12
N THR A 175 -4.73 15.95 -3.34
CA THR A 175 -5.51 17.08 -3.85
C THR A 175 -4.61 18.12 -4.50
N ARG A 176 -3.53 18.53 -3.85
CA ARG A 176 -2.57 19.50 -4.38
C ARG A 176 -1.88 19.00 -5.66
N LYS A 177 -1.61 17.70 -5.76
CA LYS A 177 -1.03 17.03 -6.94
C LYS A 177 -2.06 16.73 -8.04
N LYS A 178 -3.34 17.02 -7.80
CA LYS A 178 -4.45 16.67 -8.70
C LYS A 178 -4.48 15.17 -9.01
N GLY A 179 -4.23 14.36 -7.97
CA GLY A 179 -4.25 12.91 -8.05
C GLY A 179 -5.67 12.36 -8.11
N LEU A 180 -5.81 11.20 -8.73
CA LEU A 180 -7.06 10.42 -8.79
C LEU A 180 -7.15 9.40 -7.67
N LEU A 181 -6.03 8.78 -7.31
CA LEU A 181 -5.92 7.83 -6.22
C LEU A 181 -4.58 8.02 -5.53
N ALA A 182 -4.56 7.97 -4.20
CA ALA A 182 -3.32 8.02 -3.45
C ALA A 182 -3.34 7.06 -2.26
N ILE A 183 -2.16 6.56 -1.92
CA ILE A 183 -1.84 5.90 -0.66
C ILE A 183 -0.64 6.60 -0.02
N ASP A 184 -0.45 6.42 1.30
CA ASP A 184 0.75 6.90 1.99
C ASP A 184 2.02 6.25 1.44
N GLY A 185 3.17 6.90 1.65
CA GLY A 185 4.47 6.46 1.16
C GLY A 185 5.29 5.71 2.23
N ASP A 186 6.59 5.99 2.31
CA ASP A 186 7.54 5.23 3.11
C ASP A 186 8.09 5.93 4.36
N THR A 187 7.52 7.06 4.77
CA THR A 187 8.00 7.84 5.94
C THR A 187 9.49 8.22 5.89
N TYR A 188 10.08 8.34 4.71
CA TYR A 188 11.50 8.64 4.56
C TYR A 188 11.96 9.87 5.40
N GLY A 189 11.07 10.81 5.63
CA GLY A 189 11.36 12.04 6.36
C GLY A 189 11.58 11.85 7.87
N SER A 190 11.21 10.71 8.44
CA SER A 190 11.47 10.34 9.84
C SER A 190 12.64 9.38 10.02
N GLN A 191 13.29 8.99 8.95
CA GLN A 191 14.44 8.06 8.94
C GLN A 191 15.70 8.78 8.47
N GLU A 192 16.86 8.38 8.98
CA GLU A 192 18.16 8.93 8.58
C GLU A 192 18.82 8.15 7.43
N GLY A 193 18.47 6.87 7.25
CA GLY A 193 19.02 5.99 6.23
C GLY A 193 17.98 5.45 5.28
N GLY A 194 18.44 4.69 4.28
CA GLY A 194 17.64 4.12 3.20
C GLY A 194 17.76 4.90 1.90
N TYR A 195 17.71 4.22 0.78
CA TYR A 195 17.73 4.87 -0.53
C TYR A 195 16.36 5.48 -0.83
N VAL A 196 16.34 6.72 -1.30
CA VAL A 196 15.10 7.44 -1.63
C VAL A 196 15.27 8.15 -2.96
N VAL A 197 14.45 7.78 -3.95
CA VAL A 197 14.32 8.45 -5.25
C VAL A 197 12.83 8.63 -5.54
N ARG A 198 12.45 9.79 -6.05
CA ARG A 198 11.05 10.08 -6.44
C ARG A 198 11.00 10.70 -7.82
N ASN A 199 10.14 10.15 -8.69
CA ASN A 199 9.87 10.63 -10.06
C ASN A 199 11.17 10.79 -10.91
N GLY A 200 12.05 9.81 -10.88
CA GLY A 200 13.30 9.81 -11.66
C GLY A 200 14.30 10.90 -11.31
N ASN A 201 14.05 11.68 -10.25
CA ASN A 201 14.94 12.76 -9.88
C ASN A 201 16.14 12.22 -9.10
N LEU A 202 17.31 12.27 -9.74
CA LEU A 202 18.60 11.85 -9.17
C LEU A 202 19.46 13.03 -8.69
N ASP A 203 18.89 14.25 -8.59
CA ASP A 203 19.60 15.38 -7.99
C ASP A 203 19.92 15.08 -6.53
N ALA A 204 21.19 15.18 -6.15
CA ALA A 204 21.68 14.96 -4.78
C ALA A 204 20.93 15.77 -3.70
N LYS A 205 20.23 16.83 -4.08
CA LYS A 205 19.41 17.64 -3.18
C LYS A 205 17.99 17.08 -2.98
N ALA A 206 17.57 16.17 -3.84
CA ALA A 206 16.21 15.65 -3.92
C ALA A 206 16.14 14.14 -3.62
N ILE A 207 17.25 13.53 -3.27
CA ILE A 207 17.36 12.10 -3.00
C ILE A 207 18.18 11.83 -1.74
N ARG A 208 18.06 10.60 -1.23
CA ARG A 208 18.92 10.04 -0.20
C ARG A 208 19.66 8.82 -0.75
N THR A 209 20.96 8.76 -0.47
CA THR A 209 21.88 7.72 -0.93
C THR A 209 22.53 6.95 0.22
N THR A 210 22.06 7.15 1.45
CA THR A 210 22.64 6.58 2.66
C THR A 210 21.93 5.27 3.00
N LYS A 211 22.69 4.19 3.18
CA LYS A 211 22.16 2.89 3.62
C LYS A 211 21.63 2.96 5.05
N ASN A 212 20.56 2.23 5.33
CA ASN A 212 20.10 1.99 6.70
C ASN A 212 20.52 0.57 7.15
N LEU A 213 21.71 0.46 7.67
CA LEU A 213 22.34 -0.83 8.04
C LEU A 213 21.72 -1.47 9.29
N GLU A 214 20.91 -0.73 10.03
CA GLU A 214 20.26 -1.22 11.25
C GLU A 214 18.91 -1.89 10.99
N ARG A 215 18.39 -1.80 9.78
CA ARG A 215 17.10 -2.44 9.43
C ARG A 215 17.25 -3.96 9.49
N ARG A 216 16.24 -4.59 10.11
CA ARG A 216 16.18 -6.06 10.20
C ARG A 216 16.06 -6.72 8.82
N LYS A 217 15.23 -6.14 7.95
CA LYS A 217 15.07 -6.49 6.53
C LYS A 217 15.34 -5.23 5.71
N PRO A 218 16.53 -5.11 5.15
CA PRO A 218 16.96 -3.93 4.40
C PRO A 218 16.52 -4.00 2.93
N ASP A 219 15.34 -4.54 2.69
CA ASP A 219 14.76 -4.60 1.35
C ASP A 219 14.37 -3.19 0.91
N ASP A 220 14.81 -2.77 -0.25
CA ASP A 220 14.33 -1.58 -0.94
C ASP A 220 13.58 -2.00 -2.20
N LEU A 221 12.50 -1.27 -2.51
CA LEU A 221 11.78 -1.41 -3.76
C LEU A 221 12.26 -0.38 -4.76
N ILE A 222 12.75 -0.84 -5.90
CA ILE A 222 13.03 -0.03 -7.07
C ILE A 222 11.87 -0.17 -8.05
N ILE A 223 11.26 0.95 -8.41
CA ILE A 223 10.32 1.05 -9.52
C ILE A 223 11.09 1.69 -10.67
N LYS A 224 11.25 0.94 -11.76
CA LYS A 224 11.99 1.40 -12.93
C LYS A 224 11.09 2.20 -13.88
N LYS A 225 11.69 2.97 -14.75
CA LYS A 225 10.96 3.76 -15.76
C LYS A 225 10.16 2.90 -16.74
N ASP A 226 10.54 1.63 -16.94
CA ASP A 226 9.77 0.66 -17.70
C ASP A 226 8.57 0.08 -16.93
N GLY A 227 8.33 0.55 -15.71
CA GLY A 227 7.22 0.18 -14.85
C GLY A 227 7.42 -1.13 -14.09
N THR A 228 8.57 -1.78 -14.22
CA THR A 228 8.87 -3.01 -13.47
C THR A 228 9.30 -2.70 -12.04
N PHE A 229 9.03 -3.65 -11.13
CA PHE A 229 9.43 -3.60 -9.73
C PHE A 229 10.61 -4.55 -9.49
N GLU A 230 11.61 -4.10 -8.74
CA GLU A 230 12.74 -4.92 -8.33
C GLU A 230 13.04 -4.71 -6.85
N ILE A 231 13.23 -5.82 -6.12
CA ILE A 231 13.65 -5.80 -4.72
C ILE A 231 15.16 -5.99 -4.64
N ILE A 232 15.82 -5.09 -3.90
CA ILE A 232 17.25 -5.19 -3.60
C ILE A 232 17.48 -5.27 -2.09
N ASP A 233 18.61 -5.84 -1.69
CA ASP A 233 19.16 -5.67 -0.33
C ASP A 233 20.11 -4.44 -0.35
N GLU A 234 19.73 -3.37 0.36
CA GLU A 234 20.52 -2.14 0.39
C GLU A 234 21.90 -2.30 1.07
N ARG A 235 22.10 -3.38 1.84
CA ARG A 235 23.42 -3.69 2.43
C ARG A 235 24.43 -4.15 1.37
N GLU A 236 23.93 -4.87 0.36
CA GLU A 236 24.74 -5.47 -0.69
C GLU A 236 24.81 -4.60 -1.96
N THR A 237 23.76 -3.79 -2.20
CA THR A 237 23.64 -2.97 -3.41
C THR A 237 24.08 -1.53 -3.11
N SER A 238 25.00 -1.00 -3.90
CA SER A 238 25.41 0.40 -3.81
C SER A 238 24.41 1.33 -4.53
N PHE A 239 24.41 2.62 -4.16
CA PHE A 239 23.54 3.57 -4.85
C PHE A 239 23.93 3.80 -6.33
N ASP A 240 25.19 3.59 -6.71
CA ASP A 240 25.62 3.67 -8.12
C ASP A 240 25.03 2.52 -8.94
N GLU A 241 24.93 1.31 -8.36
CA GLU A 241 24.23 0.19 -8.97
C GLU A 241 22.74 0.48 -9.09
N VAL A 242 22.11 1.03 -8.04
CA VAL A 242 20.69 1.47 -8.09
C VAL A 242 20.49 2.50 -9.20
N ARG A 243 21.39 3.48 -9.31
CA ARG A 243 21.33 4.50 -10.38
C ARG A 243 21.43 3.89 -11.77
N ALA A 244 22.25 2.85 -11.94
CA ALA A 244 22.39 2.15 -13.22
C ALA A 244 21.14 1.34 -13.63
N MET A 245 20.22 1.06 -12.69
CA MET A 245 18.92 0.43 -12.95
C MET A 245 17.88 1.40 -13.52
N ASP A 246 18.22 2.67 -13.69
CA ASP A 246 17.34 3.75 -14.18
C ASP A 246 16.03 3.89 -13.38
N PRO A 247 16.10 4.13 -12.05
CA PRO A 247 14.94 4.14 -11.19
C PRO A 247 14.06 5.35 -11.45
N ASP A 248 12.74 5.14 -11.47
CA ASP A 248 11.76 6.22 -11.34
C ASP A 248 11.49 6.50 -9.85
N HIS A 249 11.37 5.44 -9.06
CA HIS A 249 11.24 5.54 -7.60
C HIS A 249 12.10 4.52 -6.87
N VAL A 250 12.54 4.87 -5.66
CA VAL A 250 13.11 3.93 -4.69
C VAL A 250 12.46 4.18 -3.34
N PHE A 251 11.83 3.14 -2.78
CA PHE A 251 11.20 3.15 -1.48
C PHE A 251 11.98 2.25 -0.52
N SER A 252 12.18 2.71 0.71
CA SER A 252 13.01 2.05 1.71
C SER A 252 12.30 1.75 3.03
N PHE A 253 10.98 1.64 3.05
CA PHE A 253 10.23 1.25 4.26
C PHE A 253 10.28 -0.27 4.50
N GLY A 254 9.69 -1.06 3.62
CA GLY A 254 9.71 -2.51 3.63
C GLY A 254 8.98 -3.21 4.78
N PRO A 255 9.14 -4.51 4.88
CA PRO A 255 9.90 -5.37 3.95
C PRO A 255 9.18 -5.62 2.63
N ALA A 256 9.86 -6.29 1.68
CA ALA A 256 9.22 -6.93 0.55
C ALA A 256 8.21 -7.97 1.05
N LEU A 257 7.03 -8.01 0.46
CA LEU A 257 5.97 -8.98 0.77
C LEU A 257 5.98 -10.14 -0.21
N ILE A 258 6.10 -9.81 -1.48
CA ILE A 258 6.27 -10.76 -2.60
C ILE A 258 7.52 -10.35 -3.39
N ASN A 259 8.35 -11.31 -3.71
CA ASN A 259 9.50 -11.13 -4.60
C ASN A 259 9.52 -12.26 -5.62
N LYS A 260 9.42 -11.91 -6.91
CA LYS A 260 9.42 -12.88 -8.03
C LYS A 260 8.39 -14.00 -7.82
N ASN A 261 7.17 -13.62 -7.53
CA ASN A 261 6.02 -14.49 -7.24
C ASN A 261 6.13 -15.35 -5.95
N GLU A 262 7.12 -15.14 -5.09
CA GLU A 262 7.26 -15.86 -3.85
C GLU A 262 7.04 -14.97 -2.63
N ILE A 263 6.40 -15.51 -1.58
CA ILE A 263 6.21 -14.80 -0.31
C ILE A 263 7.58 -14.57 0.33
N ALA A 264 7.90 -13.31 0.61
CA ALA A 264 9.19 -12.87 1.12
C ALA A 264 9.23 -12.67 2.65
N VAL A 265 8.09 -12.82 3.33
CA VAL A 265 7.95 -12.62 4.78
C VAL A 265 7.48 -13.90 5.47
N THR A 266 7.80 -14.01 6.75
CA THR A 266 7.36 -15.09 7.64
C THR A 266 6.70 -14.49 8.89
N GLU A 267 6.12 -15.31 9.75
CA GLU A 267 5.59 -14.87 11.04
C GLU A 267 6.65 -14.20 11.94
N ASN A 268 7.95 -14.52 11.74
CA ASN A 268 9.05 -13.96 12.50
C ASN A 268 9.47 -12.54 12.04
N ASP A 269 8.95 -12.08 10.90
CA ASP A 269 9.28 -10.77 10.35
C ASP A 269 8.36 -9.65 10.88
N GLU A 270 7.37 -10.02 11.68
CA GLU A 270 6.48 -9.06 12.33
C GLU A 270 7.28 -8.13 13.25
N VAL A 271 7.11 -6.85 13.01
CA VAL A 271 7.66 -5.82 13.90
C VAL A 271 6.73 -5.68 15.10
N GLY A 272 7.24 -5.96 16.30
CA GLY A 272 6.46 -5.83 17.53
C GLY A 272 5.89 -4.43 17.65
N THR A 273 4.55 -4.32 17.69
CA THR A 273 3.90 -3.05 17.93
C THR A 273 3.64 -2.88 19.42
N ALA A 274 3.73 -1.65 19.92
CA ALA A 274 3.42 -1.30 21.31
C ALA A 274 1.99 -1.66 21.76
N MET A 275 1.17 -2.20 20.88
CA MET A 275 -0.26 -2.50 21.06
C MET A 275 -0.58 -3.98 21.24
N GLY A 276 0.43 -4.83 21.48
CA GLY A 276 0.19 -6.21 21.91
C GLY A 276 -0.18 -7.18 20.79
N GLY A 277 0.31 -6.99 19.60
CA GLY A 277 0.11 -7.94 18.49
C GLY A 277 0.79 -7.48 17.21
N ASN A 278 1.04 -8.43 16.35
CA ASN A 278 1.62 -8.21 15.03
C ASN A 278 0.63 -7.54 14.06
N LYS A 279 -0.65 -7.41 14.46
CA LYS A 279 -1.74 -6.87 13.62
C LYS A 279 -1.79 -5.35 13.68
N ASN A 280 -1.86 -4.72 12.49
CA ASN A 280 -1.83 -3.27 12.37
C ASN A 280 -2.61 -2.81 11.13
N GLN A 281 -2.95 -1.51 11.04
CA GLN A 281 -3.27 -0.92 9.75
C GLN A 281 -2.06 -1.07 8.84
N ARG A 282 -2.26 -1.52 7.62
CA ARG A 282 -1.20 -1.76 6.65
C ARG A 282 -1.47 -1.01 5.36
N CYS A 283 -0.40 -0.67 4.68
CA CYS A 283 -0.40 -0.11 3.34
C CYS A 283 0.63 -0.86 2.49
N ALA A 284 0.26 -1.25 1.29
CA ALA A 284 1.13 -1.95 0.38
C ALA A 284 0.83 -1.58 -1.08
N MET A 285 1.84 -1.71 -1.92
CA MET A 285 1.72 -1.65 -3.37
C MET A 285 2.34 -2.88 -4.01
N GLY A 286 1.80 -3.31 -5.15
CA GLY A 286 2.30 -4.44 -5.91
C GLY A 286 2.14 -4.25 -7.41
N ILE A 287 2.91 -5.03 -8.15
CA ILE A 287 2.84 -5.13 -9.60
C ILE A 287 2.40 -6.54 -10.01
N ILE A 288 1.47 -6.62 -10.96
CA ILE A 288 1.12 -7.85 -11.66
C ILE A 288 1.92 -7.95 -12.96
N ASN A 289 1.94 -6.86 -13.72
CA ASN A 289 2.81 -6.64 -14.87
C ASN A 289 2.91 -5.11 -15.12
N PRO A 290 3.84 -4.62 -15.94
CA PRO A 290 3.96 -3.20 -16.24
C PRO A 290 2.64 -2.59 -16.71
N GLY A 291 2.21 -1.51 -16.04
CA GLY A 291 0.91 -0.87 -16.28
C GLY A 291 -0.26 -1.49 -15.53
N HIS A 292 -0.08 -2.60 -14.81
CA HIS A 292 -1.08 -3.22 -13.96
C HIS A 292 -0.57 -3.33 -12.51
N TYR A 293 -1.08 -2.46 -11.67
CA TYR A 293 -0.66 -2.33 -10.27
C TYR A 293 -1.84 -2.54 -9.32
N VAL A 294 -1.54 -2.87 -8.09
CA VAL A 294 -2.53 -2.94 -7.01
C VAL A 294 -2.04 -2.18 -5.79
N PHE A 295 -2.96 -1.45 -5.15
CA PHE A 295 -2.75 -0.91 -3.82
C PHE A 295 -3.67 -1.62 -2.83
N VAL A 296 -3.13 -1.98 -1.67
CA VAL A 296 -3.88 -2.59 -0.57
C VAL A 296 -3.69 -1.76 0.68
N VAL A 297 -4.80 -1.30 1.26
CA VAL A 297 -4.79 -0.60 2.56
C VAL A 297 -5.80 -1.26 3.49
N SER A 298 -5.42 -1.53 4.73
CA SER A 298 -6.32 -2.10 5.73
C SER A 298 -6.71 -1.10 6.82
N ASP A 299 -7.91 -1.27 7.34
CA ASP A 299 -8.27 -0.74 8.65
C ASP A 299 -7.52 -1.51 9.75
N GLY A 300 -7.54 -1.00 10.98
CA GLY A 300 -6.93 -1.72 12.10
C GLY A 300 -7.10 -0.99 13.41
N ARG A 301 -6.57 -1.59 14.48
CA ARG A 301 -6.56 -1.02 15.84
C ARG A 301 -7.95 -0.62 16.37
N MET A 302 -9.02 -1.30 15.95
CA MET A 302 -10.38 -1.13 16.44
C MET A 302 -11.07 -2.49 16.57
N LYS A 303 -12.13 -2.60 17.36
CA LYS A 303 -12.81 -3.89 17.61
C LYS A 303 -13.43 -4.50 16.37
N SER A 304 -13.85 -3.67 15.41
CA SER A 304 -14.41 -4.13 14.14
C SER A 304 -13.34 -4.53 13.11
N SER A 305 -12.08 -4.16 13.35
CA SER A 305 -10.97 -4.43 12.43
C SER A 305 -9.65 -4.37 13.21
N TYR A 306 -9.04 -5.52 13.48
CA TYR A 306 -7.83 -5.56 14.31
C TYR A 306 -6.59 -5.06 13.58
N GLY A 307 -6.55 -5.25 12.25
CA GLY A 307 -5.42 -5.00 11.37
C GLY A 307 -4.84 -6.29 10.83
N LEU A 308 -4.00 -6.19 9.82
CA LEU A 308 -3.33 -7.32 9.18
C LEU A 308 -1.95 -7.55 9.77
N SER A 309 -1.53 -8.82 9.85
CA SER A 309 -0.14 -9.17 9.98
C SER A 309 0.60 -8.92 8.65
N LEU A 310 1.94 -8.90 8.66
CA LEU A 310 2.69 -8.82 7.40
C LEU A 310 2.48 -10.08 6.54
N LEU A 311 2.38 -11.23 7.18
CA LEU A 311 2.13 -12.49 6.49
C LEU A 311 0.73 -12.53 5.86
N SER A 312 -0.31 -12.07 6.59
CA SER A 312 -1.67 -11.95 6.03
C SER A 312 -1.69 -10.97 4.85
N LEU A 313 -1.00 -9.84 4.95
CA LEU A 313 -0.88 -8.89 3.84
C LEU A 313 -0.14 -9.51 2.65
N ALA A 314 0.93 -10.27 2.88
CA ALA A 314 1.65 -10.98 1.82
C ALA A 314 0.78 -12.04 1.13
N ASN A 315 -0.01 -12.79 1.89
CA ASN A 315 -0.97 -13.75 1.32
C ASN A 315 -1.99 -13.03 0.43
N ILE A 316 -2.56 -11.91 0.87
CA ILE A 316 -3.46 -11.08 0.06
C ILE A 316 -2.75 -10.65 -1.24
N MET A 317 -1.52 -10.15 -1.18
CA MET A 317 -0.79 -9.74 -2.37
C MET A 317 -0.45 -10.91 -3.30
N LYS A 318 -0.23 -12.11 -2.74
CA LYS A 318 -0.04 -13.36 -3.52
C LYS A 318 -1.33 -13.78 -4.22
N ASP A 319 -2.46 -13.74 -3.51
CA ASP A 319 -3.78 -14.02 -4.09
C ASP A 319 -4.15 -13.00 -5.18
N LEU A 320 -3.64 -11.75 -5.08
CA LEU A 320 -3.71 -10.70 -6.10
C LEU A 320 -2.80 -10.96 -7.30
N HIS A 321 -2.10 -12.09 -7.35
CA HIS A 321 -1.16 -12.46 -8.40
C HIS A 321 -0.03 -11.43 -8.61
N CYS A 322 0.35 -10.71 -7.55
CA CYS A 322 1.49 -9.82 -7.64
C CYS A 322 2.78 -10.60 -7.89
N GLU A 323 3.52 -10.20 -8.93
CA GLU A 323 4.88 -10.68 -9.17
C GLU A 323 5.82 -10.15 -8.07
N THR A 324 5.67 -8.88 -7.74
CA THR A 324 6.42 -8.20 -6.67
C THR A 324 5.48 -7.29 -5.89
N ALA A 325 5.59 -7.31 -4.55
CA ALA A 325 4.80 -6.46 -3.66
C ALA A 325 5.64 -5.98 -2.48
N TYR A 326 5.33 -4.78 -2.00
CA TYR A 326 6.12 -4.08 -1.01
C TYR A 326 5.27 -3.38 0.03
N ASN A 327 5.64 -3.54 1.32
CA ASN A 327 4.98 -2.88 2.43
C ASN A 327 5.46 -1.45 2.57
N LEU A 328 4.51 -0.54 2.75
CA LEU A 328 4.72 0.88 3.01
C LEU A 328 4.44 1.22 4.49
N ASP A 329 4.45 2.51 4.85
CA ASP A 329 4.11 2.92 6.21
C ASP A 329 2.71 2.43 6.59
N GLY A 330 2.50 2.26 7.85
CA GLY A 330 1.28 1.70 8.39
C GLY A 330 0.77 2.45 9.61
N GLY A 331 -0.08 1.77 10.37
CA GLY A 331 -0.66 2.38 11.55
C GLY A 331 -1.51 3.60 11.20
N GLY A 332 -1.27 4.73 11.87
CA GLY A 332 -2.03 5.95 11.63
C GLY A 332 -1.81 6.60 10.26
N SER A 333 -0.74 6.21 9.53
CA SER A 333 -0.45 6.69 8.18
C SER A 333 -1.27 5.97 7.13
N ALA A 334 -1.56 4.68 7.32
CA ALA A 334 -2.27 3.86 6.34
C ALA A 334 -3.55 4.55 5.86
N THR A 335 -3.49 5.10 4.67
CA THR A 335 -4.56 5.92 4.07
C THR A 335 -4.68 5.60 2.59
N MET A 336 -5.91 5.33 2.13
CA MET A 336 -6.26 5.32 0.72
C MET A 336 -7.28 6.45 0.47
N TYR A 337 -6.99 7.31 -0.47
CA TYR A 337 -7.79 8.46 -0.80
C TYR A 337 -8.09 8.52 -2.30
N LEU A 338 -9.38 8.55 -2.66
CA LEU A 338 -9.83 8.83 -4.02
C LEU A 338 -9.93 10.34 -4.18
N GLY A 339 -9.19 10.91 -5.11
CA GLY A 339 -9.21 12.33 -5.48
C GLY A 339 -10.10 12.59 -6.69
N ASP A 340 -10.28 13.84 -7.07
CA ASP A 340 -11.07 14.23 -8.24
C ASP A 340 -10.24 14.45 -9.52
N GLY A 341 -8.92 14.39 -9.41
CA GLY A 341 -8.02 14.64 -10.54
C GLY A 341 -7.84 16.12 -10.88
N GLU A 342 -8.60 17.02 -10.26
CA GLU A 342 -8.63 18.46 -10.57
C GLU A 342 -8.04 19.33 -9.45
N GLY A 343 -7.83 18.75 -8.28
CA GLY A 343 -7.25 19.44 -7.13
C GLY A 343 -8.28 20.11 -6.22
N ASN A 344 -9.53 19.65 -6.25
CA ASN A 344 -10.58 20.14 -5.38
C ASN A 344 -11.05 19.02 -4.44
N ALA A 345 -11.40 19.39 -3.23
CA ALA A 345 -12.11 18.48 -2.33
C ALA A 345 -13.60 18.54 -2.69
N THR A 346 -14.02 17.69 -3.63
CA THR A 346 -15.40 17.61 -4.11
C THR A 346 -16.15 16.45 -3.44
N ASN A 347 -17.44 16.29 -3.74
CA ASN A 347 -18.19 15.11 -3.33
C ASN A 347 -17.73 13.79 -4.00
N LYS A 348 -16.85 13.87 -5.01
CA LYS A 348 -16.19 12.72 -5.63
C LYS A 348 -14.93 12.28 -4.88
N SER A 349 -14.35 13.17 -4.06
CA SER A 349 -13.12 12.93 -3.31
C SER A 349 -13.44 12.44 -1.91
N HIS A 350 -12.90 11.29 -1.50
CA HIS A 350 -13.14 10.77 -0.14
C HIS A 350 -12.07 9.77 0.31
N LEU A 351 -11.98 9.60 1.62
CA LEU A 351 -11.21 8.52 2.23
C LEU A 351 -11.90 7.18 1.97
N ILE A 352 -11.13 6.21 1.53
CA ILE A 352 -11.63 4.85 1.27
C ILE A 352 -11.61 4.02 2.55
N ASN A 353 -10.50 4.03 3.27
CA ASN A 353 -10.34 3.33 4.55
C ASN A 353 -10.63 4.26 5.74
N TYR A 354 -10.49 3.72 6.95
CA TYR A 354 -10.71 4.44 8.20
C TYR A 354 -9.38 4.70 8.95
N PRO A 355 -8.57 5.71 8.53
CA PRO A 355 -7.31 6.00 9.20
C PRO A 355 -7.56 6.60 10.59
N HIS A 356 -6.79 6.16 11.59
CA HIS A 356 -6.80 6.76 12.92
C HIS A 356 -5.49 6.48 13.66
N GLN A 357 -5.16 7.36 14.60
CA GLN A 357 -3.88 7.34 15.32
C GLN A 357 -3.96 6.71 16.72
N SER A 358 -5.12 6.18 17.14
CA SER A 358 -5.25 5.64 18.48
C SER A 358 -4.22 4.54 18.74
N THR A 359 -3.47 4.70 19.82
CA THR A 359 -2.48 3.73 20.31
C THR A 359 -2.92 3.07 21.60
N GLN A 360 -4.08 3.43 22.15
CA GLN A 360 -4.59 2.93 23.43
C GLN A 360 -5.84 2.07 23.23
N GLY A 361 -5.68 0.75 23.45
CA GLY A 361 -6.77 -0.19 23.39
C GLY A 361 -7.35 -0.36 21.97
N LEU A 362 -8.47 -1.06 21.90
CA LEU A 362 -9.24 -1.26 20.66
C LEU A 362 -10.59 -0.54 20.81
N PRO A 363 -10.70 0.74 20.40
CA PRO A 363 -11.95 1.48 20.51
C PRO A 363 -13.02 0.91 19.57
N ASP A 364 -14.29 1.01 19.97
CA ASP A 364 -15.43 0.66 19.12
C ASP A 364 -15.58 1.63 17.92
N LYS A 365 -15.38 2.91 18.20
CA LYS A 365 -15.48 4.00 17.22
C LYS A 365 -14.33 4.98 17.44
N PRO A 366 -13.15 4.73 16.86
CA PRO A 366 -12.05 5.67 16.95
C PRO A 366 -12.40 6.98 16.20
N ARG A 367 -11.73 8.06 16.54
CA ARG A 367 -11.80 9.28 15.73
C ARG A 367 -11.05 9.05 14.43
N MET A 368 -11.73 9.24 13.29
CA MET A 368 -11.07 9.24 11.98
C MET A 368 -10.09 10.40 11.90
N GLN A 369 -8.82 10.09 11.68
CA GLN A 369 -7.75 11.09 11.61
C GLN A 369 -6.55 10.49 10.86
N GLN A 370 -6.24 11.06 9.71
CA GLN A 370 -5.00 10.75 8.99
C GLN A 370 -3.80 11.23 9.80
N ARG A 371 -2.73 10.44 9.85
CA ARG A 371 -1.40 10.93 10.21
C ARG A 371 -0.85 11.72 9.01
N GLU A 372 -0.14 12.80 9.31
CA GLU A 372 0.67 13.47 8.29
C GLU A 372 1.88 12.62 7.95
N VAL A 373 2.20 12.54 6.65
CA VAL A 373 3.25 11.68 6.08
C VAL A 373 4.22 12.51 5.24
N SER A 374 5.43 11.96 5.01
CA SER A 374 6.47 12.66 4.25
C SER A 374 6.20 12.66 2.75
N ASP A 375 5.51 11.64 2.26
CA ASP A 375 5.21 11.46 0.85
C ASP A 375 4.03 10.50 0.63
N ILE A 376 3.58 10.45 -0.59
CA ILE A 376 2.53 9.55 -1.09
C ILE A 376 2.96 8.87 -2.38
N VAL A 377 2.35 7.72 -2.66
CA VAL A 377 2.24 7.16 -4.00
C VAL A 377 0.87 7.53 -4.55
N TYR A 378 0.81 8.03 -5.79
CA TYR A 378 -0.47 8.43 -6.38
C TYR A 378 -0.55 8.17 -7.88
N ILE A 379 -1.78 8.03 -8.36
CA ILE A 379 -2.13 7.96 -9.77
C ILE A 379 -2.69 9.30 -10.22
N GLY A 380 -2.11 9.88 -11.27
CA GLY A 380 -2.58 11.17 -11.77
C GLY A 380 -1.92 11.60 -13.07
N LYS A 381 -2.65 12.36 -13.90
CA LYS A 381 -2.19 12.84 -15.23
C LYS A 381 -1.41 14.16 -15.17
N ASN A 382 -1.53 14.91 -14.08
CA ASN A 382 -0.88 16.21 -13.98
C ASN A 382 0.61 16.03 -13.65
N LEU A 383 1.42 16.54 -14.53
CA LEU A 383 2.88 16.55 -14.52
C LEU A 383 3.44 17.69 -13.66
#